data_74c17154907b08b7d191c3b0aa72cea1
#
_entry.id   74c17154907b08b7d191c3b0aa72cea1
#
_cell.length_a   1.000
_cell.length_b   1.000
_cell.length_c   1.000
_cell.angle_alpha   90.00
_cell.angle_beta   90.00
_cell.angle_gamma   90.00
#
_symmetry.space_group_name_H-M   'P 1'
#
loop_
_entity.id
_entity.type
_entity.pdbx_description
1 polymer ?
#
loop_
_entity_poly.entity_id
_entity_poly.type
_entity_poly.pdbx_seq_one_letter_code
_entity_poly.pdbx_strand_id
1 'polypeptide(L)'
;MQESIQAAMTVVRSRAVSLGIDPSFHEKKDLHIHMPEGATPKDGPSAGIGLCTALVSVLTGIPAKAEVAMTGEITLRGQVLPIGGLKEKLLAAHRGGIKTVLIPEENRRDLKDIPVNVLDDIDVRPVRWIDEVLEVALSRQPVPYVADDAAQAVAQDEEPVSKERPNAH
;
A
#
# COMPACT_ATOMS: atom_id res chain seq x y z
N MET A 1 -5.91 17.16 -4.45
CA MET A 1 -5.48 16.55 -3.18
C MET A 1 -6.64 15.91 -2.41
N GLN A 2 -7.71 16.63 -2.07
CA GLN A 2 -8.87 16.03 -1.37
C GLN A 2 -9.47 14.83 -2.10
N GLU A 3 -9.63 14.92 -3.41
CA GLU A 3 -10.12 13.83 -4.25
C GLU A 3 -9.23 12.58 -4.16
N SER A 4 -7.90 12.75 -4.17
CA SER A 4 -6.96 11.64 -4.03
C SER A 4 -7.06 10.97 -2.66
N ILE A 5 -7.30 11.73 -1.60
CA ILE A 5 -7.52 11.20 -0.25
C ILE A 5 -8.82 10.39 -0.21
N GLN A 6 -9.90 10.91 -0.78
CA GLN A 6 -11.19 10.21 -0.83
C GLN A 6 -11.13 8.93 -1.66
N ALA A 7 -10.43 8.99 -2.81
CA ALA A 7 -10.21 7.81 -3.65
C ALA A 7 -9.41 6.74 -2.90
N ALA A 8 -8.31 7.11 -2.26
CA ALA A 8 -7.50 6.20 -1.45
C ALA A 8 -8.31 5.57 -0.29
N MET A 9 -9.10 6.36 0.42
CA MET A 9 -9.98 5.86 1.49
C MET A 9 -11.02 4.87 0.95
N THR A 10 -11.61 5.14 -0.21
CA THR A 10 -12.59 4.25 -0.84
C THR A 10 -11.93 2.92 -1.22
N VAL A 11 -10.73 2.96 -1.79
CA VAL A 11 -9.95 1.76 -2.15
C VAL A 11 -9.60 0.93 -0.91
N VAL A 12 -9.14 1.56 0.17
CA VAL A 12 -8.83 0.88 1.43
C VAL A 12 -10.08 0.24 2.03
N ARG A 13 -11.21 0.94 2.05
CA ARG A 13 -12.49 0.40 2.54
C ARG A 13 -12.92 -0.83 1.75
N SER A 14 -12.85 -0.77 0.43
CA SER A 14 -13.26 -1.88 -0.45
C SER A 14 -12.38 -3.13 -0.29
N ARG A 15 -11.15 -2.98 0.20
CA ARG A 15 -10.16 -4.03 0.40
C ARG A 15 -9.89 -4.34 1.87
N ALA A 16 -10.62 -3.73 2.81
CA ALA A 16 -10.32 -3.80 4.23
C ALA A 16 -10.07 -5.24 4.72
N VAL A 17 -11.00 -6.15 4.44
CA VAL A 17 -10.89 -7.56 4.87
C VAL A 17 -9.63 -8.22 4.32
N SER A 18 -9.35 -8.11 3.03
CA SER A 18 -8.17 -8.73 2.41
C SER A 18 -6.85 -8.12 2.90
N LEU A 19 -6.89 -6.85 3.33
CA LEU A 19 -5.74 -6.13 3.88
C LEU A 19 -5.56 -6.32 5.40
N GLY A 20 -6.38 -7.14 6.05
CA GLY A 20 -6.29 -7.35 7.49
C GLY A 20 -6.79 -6.16 8.32
N ILE A 21 -7.63 -5.32 7.74
CA ILE A 21 -8.20 -4.13 8.36
C ILE A 21 -9.65 -4.44 8.77
N ASP A 22 -10.02 -4.09 10.02
CA ASP A 22 -11.41 -4.16 10.46
C ASP A 22 -12.33 -3.37 9.50
N PRO A 23 -13.34 -3.98 8.88
CA PRO A 23 -14.22 -3.28 7.93
C PRO A 23 -14.92 -2.05 8.53
N SER A 24 -15.12 -2.03 9.85
CA SER A 24 -15.72 -0.91 10.59
C SER A 24 -14.68 0.13 11.08
N PHE A 25 -13.44 0.08 10.59
CA PHE A 25 -12.38 0.98 11.06
C PHE A 25 -12.75 2.46 10.96
N HIS A 26 -13.54 2.83 9.95
CA HIS A 26 -13.99 4.20 9.72
C HIS A 26 -14.99 4.73 10.75
N GLU A 27 -15.61 3.83 11.54
CA GLU A 27 -16.49 4.19 12.66
C GLU A 27 -15.71 4.28 13.99
N LYS A 28 -14.54 3.63 14.06
CA LYS A 28 -13.77 3.45 15.29
C LYS A 28 -12.50 4.29 15.34
N LYS A 29 -12.02 4.80 14.19
CA LYS A 29 -10.75 5.52 14.08
C LYS A 29 -10.91 6.82 13.31
N ASP A 30 -10.40 7.91 13.88
CA ASP A 30 -10.18 9.14 13.16
C ASP A 30 -8.83 9.11 12.45
N LEU A 31 -8.81 9.50 11.17
CA LEU A 31 -7.61 9.56 10.36
C LEU A 31 -7.30 11.02 10.03
N HIS A 32 -6.13 11.48 10.47
CA HIS A 32 -5.61 12.80 10.13
C HIS A 32 -4.50 12.65 9.09
N ILE A 33 -4.67 13.29 7.92
CA ILE A 33 -3.68 13.30 6.84
C ILE A 33 -3.08 14.70 6.77
N HIS A 34 -1.79 14.80 7.06
CA HIS A 34 -1.02 16.03 6.96
C HIS A 34 0.01 15.92 5.84
N MET A 35 -0.04 16.89 4.91
CA MET A 35 0.96 17.04 3.85
C MET A 35 1.85 18.22 4.21
N PRO A 36 3.12 18.01 4.60
CA PRO A 36 4.05 19.09 4.94
C PRO A 36 4.31 19.99 3.73
N GLU A 37 4.82 21.21 3.99
CA GLU A 37 5.14 22.23 2.97
C GLU A 37 3.91 22.67 2.16
N GLY A 38 2.84 23.06 2.82
CA GLY A 38 1.58 23.49 2.21
C GLY A 38 1.68 24.68 1.24
N ALA A 39 2.75 25.49 1.34
CA ALA A 39 3.02 26.61 0.44
C ALA A 39 3.56 26.17 -0.94
N THR A 40 4.06 24.93 -1.06
CA THR A 40 4.55 24.40 -2.33
C THR A 40 3.39 23.80 -3.12
N PRO A 41 3.13 24.24 -4.37
CA PRO A 41 2.13 23.61 -5.21
C PRO A 41 2.42 22.11 -5.38
N LYS A 42 1.40 21.27 -5.11
CA LYS A 42 1.50 19.82 -5.23
C LYS A 42 0.47 19.33 -6.22
N ASP A 43 0.91 18.55 -7.21
CA ASP A 43 0.04 17.85 -8.14
C ASP A 43 -0.66 16.72 -7.39
N GLY A 44 -1.85 17.04 -6.86
CA GLY A 44 -2.63 16.17 -6.01
C GLY A 44 -2.90 14.76 -6.56
N PRO A 45 -3.24 14.59 -7.86
CA PRO A 45 -3.59 13.28 -8.41
C PRO A 45 -2.45 12.28 -8.32
N SER A 46 -1.21 12.70 -8.55
CA SER A 46 -0.04 11.80 -8.60
C SER A 46 0.37 11.18 -7.26
N ALA A 47 -0.23 11.63 -6.15
CA ALA A 47 0.01 11.10 -4.81
C ALA A 47 -0.93 9.93 -4.43
N GLY A 48 -1.88 9.57 -5.28
CA GLY A 48 -2.95 8.62 -4.95
C GLY A 48 -2.47 7.29 -4.41
N ILE A 49 -1.53 6.64 -5.10
CA ILE A 49 -0.99 5.34 -4.66
C ILE A 49 -0.15 5.47 -3.39
N GLY A 50 0.57 6.57 -3.21
CA GLY A 50 1.33 6.86 -1.98
C GLY A 50 0.42 7.06 -0.77
N LEU A 51 -0.68 7.81 -0.92
CA LEU A 51 -1.69 7.99 0.12
C LEU A 51 -2.34 6.66 0.50
N CYS A 52 -2.71 5.85 -0.48
CA CYS A 52 -3.29 4.53 -0.23
C CYS A 52 -2.31 3.63 0.53
N THR A 53 -1.05 3.58 0.13
CA THR A 53 0.01 2.82 0.82
C THR A 53 0.20 3.30 2.26
N ALA A 54 0.22 4.61 2.49
CA ALA A 54 0.35 5.18 3.83
C ALA A 54 -0.84 4.81 4.74
N LEU A 55 -2.06 4.87 4.21
CA LEU A 55 -3.27 4.46 4.93
C LEU A 55 -3.23 2.98 5.31
N VAL A 56 -2.88 2.11 4.36
CA VAL A 56 -2.75 0.67 4.62
C VAL A 56 -1.67 0.41 5.68
N SER A 57 -0.51 1.06 5.55
CA SER A 57 0.59 0.94 6.51
C SER A 57 0.16 1.29 7.94
N VAL A 58 -0.51 2.44 8.12
CA VAL A 58 -0.98 2.90 9.44
C VAL A 58 -2.08 1.99 10.00
N LEU A 59 -3.05 1.58 9.19
CA LEU A 59 -4.19 0.79 9.64
C LEU A 59 -3.81 -0.67 9.98
N THR A 60 -2.82 -1.22 9.29
CA THR A 60 -2.32 -2.59 9.51
C THR A 60 -1.15 -2.67 10.48
N GLY A 61 -0.48 -1.55 10.77
CA GLY A 61 0.79 -1.53 11.50
C GLY A 61 1.96 -2.15 10.73
N ILE A 62 1.84 -2.31 9.40
CA ILE A 62 2.89 -2.85 8.53
C ILE A 62 3.69 -1.68 7.94
N PRO A 63 4.98 -1.53 8.27
CA PRO A 63 5.78 -0.43 7.75
C PRO A 63 5.93 -0.44 6.23
N ALA A 64 5.87 0.73 5.61
CA ALA A 64 6.33 0.92 4.24
C ALA A 64 7.87 0.98 4.20
N LYS A 65 8.46 0.45 3.14
CA LYS A 65 9.91 0.44 2.94
C LYS A 65 10.42 1.84 2.57
N ALA A 66 11.43 2.33 3.27
CA ALA A 66 11.99 3.67 3.07
C ALA A 66 12.71 3.85 1.73
N GLU A 67 13.22 2.76 1.15
CA GLU A 67 13.93 2.75 -0.13
C GLU A 67 13.00 2.70 -1.36
N VAL A 68 11.68 2.62 -1.15
CA VAL A 68 10.68 2.57 -2.22
C VAL A 68 9.97 3.91 -2.34
N ALA A 69 10.09 4.54 -3.50
CA ALA A 69 9.26 5.69 -3.87
C ALA A 69 8.17 5.25 -4.86
N MET A 70 7.13 6.06 -4.97
CA MET A 70 6.02 5.77 -5.85
C MET A 70 5.32 7.03 -6.35
N THR A 71 4.75 6.95 -7.53
CA THR A 71 3.90 7.99 -8.09
C THR A 71 2.82 7.36 -8.97
N GLY A 72 1.60 7.86 -8.86
CA GLY A 72 0.45 7.38 -9.64
C GLY A 72 -0.84 7.95 -9.10
N GLU A 73 -1.75 8.28 -9.99
CA GLU A 73 -3.14 8.55 -9.65
C GLU A 73 -3.84 7.21 -9.38
N ILE A 74 -4.83 7.20 -8.49
CA ILE A 74 -5.59 6.00 -8.15
C ILE A 74 -7.07 6.19 -8.46
N THR A 75 -7.68 5.22 -9.13
CA THR A 75 -9.13 5.16 -9.31
C THR A 75 -9.81 4.55 -8.09
N LEU A 76 -11.14 4.71 -7.98
CA LEU A 76 -11.94 4.09 -6.91
C LEU A 76 -11.86 2.54 -6.89
N ARG A 77 -11.44 1.94 -8.00
CA ARG A 77 -11.21 0.48 -8.12
C ARG A 77 -9.79 0.06 -7.77
N GLY A 78 -8.88 1.01 -7.53
CA GLY A 78 -7.48 0.74 -7.24
C GLY A 78 -6.60 0.60 -8.47
N GLN A 79 -7.07 1.00 -9.66
CA GLN A 79 -6.26 1.06 -10.86
C GLN A 79 -5.32 2.27 -10.76
N VAL A 80 -4.08 2.09 -11.20
CA VAL A 80 -3.06 3.12 -11.24
C VAL A 80 -3.08 3.80 -12.60
N LEU A 81 -3.30 5.12 -12.61
CA LEU A 81 -3.37 5.93 -13.82
C LEU A 81 -2.08 6.72 -14.04
N PRO A 82 -1.78 7.08 -15.32
CA PRO A 82 -0.57 7.79 -15.69
C PRO A 82 -0.51 9.21 -15.10
N ILE A 83 0.73 9.68 -14.93
CA ILE A 83 1.04 11.00 -14.37
C ILE A 83 1.94 11.80 -15.31
N GLY A 84 2.00 13.10 -15.09
CA GLY A 84 2.98 13.99 -15.71
C GLY A 84 4.27 14.12 -14.90
N GLY A 85 5.33 14.63 -15.54
CA GLY A 85 6.58 14.97 -14.85
C GLY A 85 7.36 13.77 -14.34
N LEU A 86 7.30 12.61 -14.99
CA LEU A 86 8.00 11.41 -14.57
C LEU A 86 9.52 11.63 -14.50
N LYS A 87 10.08 12.36 -15.46
CA LYS A 87 11.52 12.63 -15.53
C LYS A 87 12.02 13.34 -14.27
N GLU A 88 11.36 14.42 -13.88
CA GLU A 88 11.72 15.21 -12.70
C GLU A 88 11.61 14.37 -11.42
N LYS A 89 10.59 13.51 -11.33
CA LYS A 89 10.37 12.62 -10.19
C LYS A 89 11.46 11.55 -10.09
N LEU A 90 11.86 10.93 -11.20
CA LEU A 90 12.95 9.94 -11.20
C LEU A 90 14.30 10.58 -10.89
N LEU A 91 14.58 11.77 -11.42
CA LEU A 91 15.79 12.52 -11.08
C LEU A 91 15.83 12.89 -9.59
N ALA A 92 14.70 13.26 -9.01
CA ALA A 92 14.60 13.54 -7.58
C ALA A 92 14.81 12.29 -6.73
N ALA A 93 14.21 11.16 -7.11
CA ALA A 93 14.39 9.87 -6.45
C ALA A 93 15.85 9.42 -6.49
N HIS A 94 16.49 9.55 -7.64
CA HIS A 94 17.93 9.23 -7.81
C HIS A 94 18.81 10.07 -6.87
N ARG A 95 18.62 11.39 -6.83
CA ARG A 95 19.33 12.27 -5.91
C ARG A 95 19.07 11.95 -4.43
N GLY A 96 17.87 11.47 -4.12
CA GLY A 96 17.48 11.05 -2.79
C GLY A 96 17.98 9.65 -2.38
N GLY A 97 18.71 8.96 -3.25
CA GLY A 97 19.23 7.61 -2.97
C GLY A 97 18.18 6.50 -2.94
N ILE A 98 17.00 6.75 -3.52
CA ILE A 98 15.92 5.77 -3.65
C ILE A 98 16.38 4.61 -4.55
N LYS A 99 16.05 3.38 -4.17
CA LYS A 99 16.47 2.17 -4.91
C LYS A 99 15.39 1.63 -5.83
N THR A 100 14.13 1.78 -5.45
CA THR A 100 12.99 1.28 -6.24
C THR A 100 11.96 2.38 -6.42
N VAL A 101 11.49 2.57 -7.65
CA VAL A 101 10.42 3.54 -7.95
C VAL A 101 9.28 2.84 -8.68
N LEU A 102 8.08 2.89 -8.08
CA LEU A 102 6.86 2.39 -8.70
C LEU A 102 6.22 3.50 -9.53
N ILE A 103 5.95 3.19 -10.78
CA ILE A 103 5.35 4.11 -11.76
C ILE A 103 4.12 3.48 -12.41
N PRO A 104 3.18 4.27 -12.95
CA PRO A 104 2.09 3.73 -13.73
C PRO A 104 2.60 2.98 -14.97
N GLU A 105 1.98 1.84 -15.32
CA GLU A 105 2.36 1.05 -16.50
C GLU A 105 2.37 1.89 -17.78
N GLU A 106 1.42 2.81 -17.94
CA GLU A 106 1.34 3.68 -19.12
C GLU A 106 2.51 4.66 -19.24
N ASN A 107 3.16 5.01 -18.11
CA ASN A 107 4.36 5.86 -18.11
C ASN A 107 5.64 5.10 -18.49
N ARG A 108 5.59 3.79 -18.73
CA ARG A 108 6.74 3.03 -19.26
C ARG A 108 7.29 3.65 -20.54
N ARG A 109 6.43 4.19 -21.38
CA ARG A 109 6.80 4.88 -22.63
C ARG A 109 7.70 6.11 -22.40
N ASP A 110 7.61 6.75 -21.23
CA ASP A 110 8.35 7.96 -20.90
C ASP A 110 9.79 7.64 -20.43
N LEU A 111 10.10 6.37 -20.14
CA LEU A 111 11.44 5.94 -19.70
C LEU A 111 12.53 6.18 -20.75
N LYS A 112 12.17 6.23 -22.03
CA LYS A 112 13.09 6.55 -23.12
C LYS A 112 13.74 7.94 -22.98
N ASP A 113 13.09 8.87 -22.26
CA ASP A 113 13.54 10.25 -22.07
C ASP A 113 14.35 10.43 -20.77
N ILE A 114 14.58 9.33 -20.04
CA ILE A 114 15.33 9.30 -18.78
C ILE A 114 16.81 8.99 -19.07
N PRO A 115 17.76 9.71 -18.44
CA PRO A 115 19.17 9.40 -18.58
C PRO A 115 19.50 7.97 -18.15
N VAL A 116 20.35 7.28 -18.93
CA VAL A 116 20.70 5.87 -18.72
C VAL A 116 21.29 5.64 -17.34
N ASN A 117 22.17 6.51 -16.87
CA ASN A 117 22.77 6.42 -15.54
C ASN A 117 21.74 6.44 -14.40
N VAL A 118 20.59 7.11 -14.58
CA VAL A 118 19.50 7.11 -13.60
C VAL A 118 18.78 5.75 -13.62
N LEU A 119 18.52 5.21 -14.82
CA LEU A 119 17.87 3.90 -14.97
C LEU A 119 18.77 2.75 -14.52
N ASP A 120 20.09 2.89 -14.59
CA ASP A 120 21.05 1.89 -14.11
C ASP A 120 21.09 1.83 -12.57
N ASP A 121 20.83 2.95 -11.91
CA ASP A 121 20.91 3.08 -10.44
C ASP A 121 19.58 2.83 -9.71
N ILE A 122 18.46 2.90 -10.42
CA ILE A 122 17.10 2.75 -9.86
C ILE A 122 16.36 1.60 -10.53
N ASP A 123 15.82 0.70 -9.73
CA ASP A 123 14.86 -0.31 -10.19
C ASP A 123 13.49 0.33 -10.41
N VAL A 124 13.17 0.66 -11.66
CA VAL A 124 11.88 1.26 -12.04
C VAL A 124 10.89 0.17 -12.37
N ARG A 125 9.81 0.07 -11.58
CA ARG A 125 8.76 -0.94 -11.73
C ARG A 125 7.43 -0.35 -12.15
N PRO A 126 6.98 -0.60 -13.38
CA PRO A 126 5.64 -0.26 -13.81
C PRO A 126 4.59 -1.13 -13.10
N VAL A 127 3.49 -0.49 -12.66
CA VAL A 127 2.38 -1.13 -11.95
C VAL A 127 1.03 -0.68 -12.53
N ARG A 128 0.02 -1.56 -12.47
CA ARG A 128 -1.33 -1.30 -12.97
C ARG A 128 -2.35 -1.19 -11.83
N TRP A 129 -2.11 -1.87 -10.73
CA TRP A 129 -3.03 -1.99 -9.61
C TRP A 129 -2.35 -1.68 -8.29
N ILE A 130 -3.12 -1.14 -7.36
CA ILE A 130 -2.64 -0.85 -6.00
C ILE A 130 -2.12 -2.09 -5.28
N ASP A 131 -2.66 -3.25 -5.59
CA ASP A 131 -2.25 -4.50 -5.00
C ASP A 131 -0.77 -4.80 -5.32
N GLU A 132 -0.33 -4.56 -6.57
CA GLU A 132 1.08 -4.67 -6.97
C GLU A 132 1.99 -3.65 -6.25
N VAL A 133 1.46 -2.45 -6.00
CA VAL A 133 2.17 -1.41 -5.23
C VAL A 133 2.39 -1.88 -3.80
N LEU A 134 1.37 -2.40 -3.14
CA LEU A 134 1.44 -2.85 -1.75
C LEU A 134 2.38 -4.05 -1.57
N GLU A 135 2.43 -4.96 -2.55
CA GLU A 135 3.37 -6.10 -2.55
C GLU A 135 4.83 -5.64 -2.48
N VAL A 136 5.18 -4.59 -3.21
CA VAL A 136 6.55 -4.07 -3.25
C VAL A 136 6.83 -3.12 -2.10
N ALA A 137 5.89 -2.23 -1.79
CA ALA A 137 6.10 -1.11 -0.87
C ALA A 137 6.04 -1.50 0.61
N LEU A 138 5.25 -2.51 0.98
CA LEU A 138 5.14 -2.94 2.38
C LEU A 138 6.26 -3.91 2.77
N SER A 139 6.70 -3.84 4.03
CA SER A 139 7.75 -4.72 4.56
C SER A 139 7.34 -6.20 4.63
N ARG A 140 6.05 -6.47 4.75
CA ARG A 140 5.42 -7.79 4.68
C ARG A 140 4.01 -7.67 4.14
N GLN A 141 3.45 -8.78 3.64
CA GLN A 141 2.08 -8.78 3.15
C GLN A 141 1.07 -8.77 4.30
N PRO A 142 -0.04 -8.05 4.15
CA PRO A 142 -1.17 -8.15 5.08
C PRO A 142 -1.75 -9.56 5.11
N VAL A 143 -2.24 -9.97 6.28
CA VAL A 143 -3.03 -11.20 6.44
C VAL A 143 -4.50 -10.79 6.52
N PRO A 144 -5.42 -11.50 5.84
CA PRO A 144 -6.84 -11.17 5.88
C PRO A 144 -7.39 -11.03 7.30
N TYR A 145 -8.29 -10.07 7.48
CA TYR A 145 -8.96 -9.83 8.75
C TYR A 145 -9.89 -10.99 9.11
N VAL A 146 -9.77 -11.45 10.35
CA VAL A 146 -10.67 -12.43 10.96
C VAL A 146 -11.33 -11.74 12.15
N ALA A 147 -12.66 -11.75 12.21
CA ALA A 147 -13.38 -11.21 13.36
C ALA A 147 -13.07 -12.04 14.62
N ASP A 148 -12.98 -11.37 15.78
CA ASP A 148 -12.63 -12.03 17.05
C ASP A 148 -13.56 -13.21 17.41
N ASP A 149 -14.84 -13.14 17.05
CA ASP A 149 -15.81 -14.24 17.26
C ASP A 149 -15.44 -15.50 16.46
N ALA A 150 -14.86 -15.34 15.27
CA ALA A 150 -14.41 -16.47 14.45
C ALA A 150 -13.07 -17.03 14.96
N ALA A 151 -12.19 -16.18 15.50
CA ALA A 151 -10.94 -16.61 16.11
C ALA A 151 -11.17 -17.45 17.36
N GLN A 152 -12.20 -17.13 18.16
CA GLN A 152 -12.57 -17.91 19.35
C GLN A 152 -13.20 -19.27 18.98
N ALA A 153 -13.93 -19.35 17.89
CA ALA A 153 -14.51 -20.61 17.41
C ALA A 153 -13.42 -21.60 16.93
N VAL A 154 -12.39 -21.11 16.24
CA VAL A 154 -11.27 -21.94 15.76
C VAL A 154 -10.41 -22.43 16.92
N ALA A 155 -10.21 -21.61 17.98
CA ALA A 155 -9.45 -22.00 19.15
C ALA A 155 -10.15 -23.05 20.02
N GLN A 156 -11.46 -23.18 19.97
CA GLN A 156 -12.23 -24.18 20.70
C GLN A 156 -12.23 -25.58 20.04
N ASP A 157 -12.00 -25.64 18.75
CA ASP A 157 -11.91 -26.94 18.01
C ASP A 157 -10.52 -27.62 18.14
N GLU A 158 -9.52 -26.94 18.72
CA GLU A 158 -8.16 -27.49 18.95
C GLU A 158 -7.91 -28.02 20.38
N GLU A 159 -8.94 -28.21 21.24
CA GLU A 159 -8.74 -28.88 22.50
C GLU A 159 -8.35 -30.37 22.30
N PRO A 160 -7.23 -30.84 22.84
CA PRO A 160 -6.79 -32.21 22.62
C PRO A 160 -7.70 -33.18 23.36
N VAL A 161 -8.24 -34.12 22.58
CA VAL A 161 -8.95 -35.32 23.13
C VAL A 161 -8.04 -35.99 24.17
N SER A 162 -8.41 -35.90 25.44
CA SER A 162 -7.74 -36.59 26.54
C SER A 162 -7.84 -38.10 26.33
N LYS A 163 -6.70 -38.73 26.08
CA LYS A 163 -6.60 -40.20 26.06
C LYS A 163 -6.86 -40.72 27.46
N GLU A 164 -8.04 -41.29 27.68
CA GLU A 164 -8.30 -42.15 28.85
C GLU A 164 -7.32 -43.33 28.85
N ARG A 165 -6.57 -43.47 29.93
CA ARG A 165 -5.77 -44.66 30.19
C ARG A 165 -6.70 -45.77 30.69
N PRO A 166 -6.71 -46.97 30.12
CA PRO A 166 -7.42 -48.09 30.75
C PRO A 166 -6.71 -48.54 31.99
N ASN A 167 -7.45 -48.62 33.12
CA ASN A 167 -7.00 -49.26 34.35
C ASN A 167 -6.81 -50.75 34.12
N ALA A 168 -5.60 -51.26 34.37
CA ALA A 168 -5.29 -52.68 34.51
C ALA A 168 -5.55 -53.12 35.95
N HIS A 169 -6.38 -54.14 36.09
CA HIS A 169 -6.43 -55.00 37.23
C HIS A 169 -5.47 -56.18 37.06
#